data_1c5e7dd8f6e612b3179080b3cb40001e
#
_entry.id   1c5e7dd8f6e612b3179080b3cb40001e
#
_cell.length_a   1.000
_cell.length_b   1.000
_cell.length_c   1.000
_cell.angle_alpha   90.00
_cell.angle_beta   90.00
_cell.angle_gamma   90.00
#
_symmetry.space_group_name_H-M   'P 1'
#
loop_
_entity.id
_entity.type
_entity.pdbx_description
1 polymer ?
#
loop_
_entity_poly.entity_id
_entity_poly.type
_entity_poly.pdbx_seq_one_letter_code
_entity_poly.pdbx_strand_id
1 'polypeptide(L)'
;MKIFSIALLILLISSVATNTFFLTRCIDRILSDVEKLDTKDAEAWDRGEKIFENYKNAERFLSLTVNHDDLADVNSYFTEMNAYLSLGNSEEATVAKSRLIDALTHLRRLSGFNFNAFL
;
A
#
# COMPACT_ATOMS: atom_id res chain seq x y z
N MET A 1 -0.72 37.24 18.28
CA MET A 1 -0.92 36.79 16.89
C MET A 1 0.19 35.90 16.36
N LYS A 2 1.48 36.25 16.56
CA LYS A 2 2.60 35.42 16.11
C LYS A 2 2.63 34.02 16.75
N ILE A 3 2.31 33.93 18.04
CA ILE A 3 2.27 32.66 18.79
C ILE A 3 1.17 31.75 18.25
N PHE A 4 0.02 32.27 17.88
CA PHE A 4 -1.09 31.53 17.33
C PHE A 4 -0.73 30.96 15.95
N SER A 5 -0.06 31.75 15.08
CA SER A 5 0.38 31.33 13.76
C SER A 5 1.44 30.24 13.85
N ILE A 6 2.37 30.32 14.78
CA ILE A 6 3.40 29.32 15.02
C ILE A 6 2.77 28.02 15.52
N ALA A 7 1.83 28.10 16.46
CA ALA A 7 1.11 26.94 16.98
C ALA A 7 0.32 26.24 15.88
N LEU A 8 -0.34 26.99 15.01
CA LEU A 8 -1.08 26.45 13.88
C LEU A 8 -0.15 25.74 12.88
N LEU A 9 1.01 26.35 12.60
CA LEU A 9 2.01 25.78 11.71
C LEU A 9 2.56 24.45 12.25
N ILE A 10 2.88 24.42 13.55
CA ILE A 10 3.35 23.19 14.21
C ILE A 10 2.29 22.10 14.15
N LEU A 11 1.02 22.46 14.38
CA LEU A 11 -0.09 21.52 14.29
C LEU A 11 -0.23 20.92 12.90
N LEU A 12 -0.12 21.74 11.86
CA LEU A 12 -0.20 21.30 10.46
C LEU A 12 0.96 20.36 10.11
N ILE A 13 2.18 20.72 10.49
CA ILE A 13 3.37 19.91 10.22
C ILE A 13 3.25 18.55 10.94
N SER A 14 2.83 18.56 12.20
CA SER A 14 2.63 17.34 12.98
C SER A 14 1.56 16.46 12.38
N SER A 15 0.47 17.03 11.88
CA SER A 15 -0.62 16.31 11.23
C SER A 15 -0.16 15.64 9.95
N VAL A 16 0.59 16.35 9.10
CA VAL A 16 1.14 15.79 7.85
C VAL A 16 2.14 14.68 8.15
N ALA A 17 3.05 14.89 9.09
CA ALA A 17 4.05 13.89 9.47
C ALA A 17 3.40 12.62 10.02
N THR A 18 2.39 12.75 10.88
CA THR A 18 1.65 11.62 11.44
C THR A 18 0.92 10.85 10.35
N ASN A 19 0.26 11.55 9.43
CA ASN A 19 -0.46 10.94 8.32
C ASN A 19 0.48 10.15 7.40
N THR A 20 1.61 10.74 7.03
CA THR A 20 2.63 10.08 6.18
C THR A 20 3.20 8.85 6.86
N PHE A 21 3.52 8.94 8.15
CA PHE A 21 4.02 7.81 8.94
C PHE A 21 2.99 6.68 9.00
N PHE A 22 1.72 7.01 9.22
CA PHE A 22 0.62 6.05 9.26
C PHE A 22 0.48 5.33 7.91
N LEU A 23 0.50 6.07 6.79
CA LEU A 23 0.39 5.51 5.45
C LEU A 23 1.56 4.59 5.12
N THR A 24 2.78 5.00 5.46
CA THR A 24 3.98 4.19 5.24
C THR A 24 3.88 2.87 6.00
N ARG A 25 3.41 2.91 7.23
CA ARG A 25 3.19 1.69 8.03
C ARG A 25 2.12 0.78 7.45
N CYS A 26 1.04 1.36 6.94
CA CYS A 26 -0.01 0.59 6.28
C CYS A 26 0.54 -0.13 5.05
N ILE A 27 1.32 0.56 4.22
CA ILE A 27 1.94 -0.04 3.04
C ILE A 27 2.92 -1.14 3.44
N ASP A 28 3.75 -0.91 4.45
CA ASP A 28 4.71 -1.91 4.95
C ASP A 28 4.00 -3.17 5.44
N ARG A 29 2.87 -3.02 6.12
CA ARG A 29 2.07 -4.16 6.60
C ARG A 29 1.50 -4.95 5.43
N ILE A 30 0.92 -4.27 4.45
CA ILE A 30 0.35 -4.90 3.26
C ILE A 30 1.46 -5.62 2.48
N LEU A 31 2.60 -4.97 2.30
CA LEU A 31 3.76 -5.55 1.62
C LEU A 31 4.25 -6.81 2.33
N SER A 32 4.36 -6.77 3.65
CA SER A 32 4.74 -7.92 4.46
C SER A 32 3.75 -9.07 4.32
N ASP A 33 2.44 -8.77 4.33
CA ASP A 33 1.40 -9.78 4.19
C ASP A 33 1.46 -10.46 2.82
N VAL A 34 1.70 -9.68 1.76
CA VAL A 34 1.87 -10.22 0.40
C VAL A 34 3.12 -11.08 0.30
N GLU A 35 4.23 -10.63 0.87
CA GLU A 35 5.48 -11.40 0.86
C GLU A 35 5.34 -12.75 1.55
N LYS A 36 4.56 -12.80 2.63
CA LYS A 36 4.32 -14.03 3.40
C LYS A 36 3.28 -14.95 2.78
N LEU A 37 2.55 -14.48 1.79
CA LEU A 37 1.52 -15.27 1.13
C LEU A 37 2.14 -16.41 0.33
N ASP A 38 1.83 -17.64 0.73
CA ASP A 38 2.24 -18.84 -0.01
C ASP A 38 1.19 -19.16 -1.07
N THR A 39 1.52 -18.96 -2.33
CA THR A 39 0.61 -19.18 -3.46
C THR A 39 0.21 -20.64 -3.64
N LYS A 40 0.92 -21.56 -3.00
CA LYS A 40 0.64 -23.00 -3.06
C LYS A 40 -0.27 -23.49 -1.93
N ASP A 41 -0.52 -22.63 -0.94
CA ASP A 41 -1.40 -22.96 0.19
C ASP A 41 -2.85 -23.09 -0.29
N ALA A 42 -3.58 -24.05 0.28
CA ALA A 42 -5.00 -24.25 -0.04
C ALA A 42 -5.85 -23.02 0.30
N GLU A 43 -5.44 -22.22 1.28
CA GLU A 43 -6.13 -21.00 1.73
C GLU A 43 -5.57 -19.73 1.09
N ALA A 44 -4.68 -19.85 0.09
CA ALA A 44 -4.01 -18.69 -0.52
C ALA A 44 -5.01 -17.69 -1.11
N TRP A 45 -6.08 -18.17 -1.74
CA TRP A 45 -7.09 -17.30 -2.31
C TRP A 45 -7.81 -16.47 -1.23
N ASP A 46 -8.25 -17.12 -0.16
CA ASP A 46 -8.92 -16.44 0.96
C ASP A 46 -8.01 -15.39 1.59
N ARG A 47 -6.74 -15.72 1.77
CA ARG A 47 -5.74 -14.77 2.30
C ARG A 47 -5.47 -13.62 1.34
N GLY A 48 -5.35 -13.91 0.06
CA GLY A 48 -5.17 -12.90 -0.97
C GLY A 48 -6.32 -11.91 -1.03
N GLU A 49 -7.56 -12.40 -0.93
CA GLU A 49 -8.74 -11.55 -0.90
C GLU A 49 -8.77 -10.66 0.34
N LYS A 50 -8.39 -11.19 1.50
CA LYS A 50 -8.28 -10.41 2.74
C LYS A 50 -7.24 -9.31 2.65
N ILE A 51 -6.08 -9.62 2.11
CA ILE A 51 -5.00 -8.64 1.94
C ILE A 51 -5.47 -7.53 0.98
N PHE A 52 -6.15 -7.90 -0.09
CA PHE A 52 -6.68 -6.93 -1.05
C PHE A 52 -7.72 -6.02 -0.41
N GLU A 53 -8.60 -6.57 0.42
CA GLU A 53 -9.58 -5.78 1.17
C GLU A 53 -8.89 -4.77 2.09
N ASN A 54 -7.84 -5.19 2.79
CA ASN A 54 -7.05 -4.31 3.64
C ASN A 54 -6.40 -3.18 2.82
N TYR A 55 -5.89 -3.49 1.64
CA TYR A 55 -5.35 -2.50 0.73
C TYR A 55 -6.42 -1.50 0.28
N LYS A 56 -7.61 -1.98 -0.09
CA LYS A 56 -8.71 -1.12 -0.51
C LYS A 56 -9.15 -0.15 0.57
N ASN A 57 -9.13 -0.58 1.82
CA ASN A 57 -9.43 0.29 2.95
C ASN A 57 -8.38 1.38 3.13
N ALA A 58 -7.11 1.07 2.87
CA ALA A 58 -6.02 2.05 2.93
C ALA A 58 -6.00 2.98 1.70
N GLU A 59 -6.50 2.52 0.56
CA GLU A 59 -6.47 3.25 -0.72
C GLU A 59 -7.14 4.62 -0.61
N ARG A 60 -8.20 4.75 0.17
CA ARG A 60 -8.86 6.04 0.40
C ARG A 60 -7.91 7.12 0.88
N PHE A 61 -7.02 6.74 1.79
CA PHE A 61 -6.04 7.67 2.36
C PHE A 61 -4.85 7.85 1.43
N LEU A 62 -4.42 6.76 0.77
CA LEU A 62 -3.33 6.80 -0.18
C LEU A 62 -3.64 7.69 -1.37
N SER A 63 -4.88 7.72 -1.83
CA SER A 63 -5.31 8.53 -2.97
C SER A 63 -5.14 10.04 -2.75
N LEU A 64 -4.98 10.48 -1.49
CA LEU A 64 -4.75 11.88 -1.16
C LEU A 64 -3.29 12.30 -1.36
N THR A 65 -2.36 11.36 -1.36
CA THR A 65 -0.92 11.65 -1.38
C THR A 65 -0.16 10.99 -2.53
N VAL A 66 -0.74 9.97 -3.16
CA VAL A 66 -0.07 9.17 -4.19
C VAL A 66 -0.81 9.31 -5.51
N ASN A 67 -0.05 9.23 -6.62
CA ASN A 67 -0.60 9.30 -7.97
C ASN A 67 -1.58 8.16 -8.22
N HIS A 68 -2.69 8.49 -8.86
CA HIS A 68 -3.77 7.55 -9.18
C HIS A 68 -3.30 6.38 -10.05
N ASP A 69 -2.35 6.62 -10.95
CA ASP A 69 -1.79 5.58 -11.83
C ASP A 69 -1.04 4.51 -11.05
N ASP A 70 -0.30 4.92 -10.02
CA ASP A 70 0.44 3.99 -9.16
C ASP A 70 -0.50 3.11 -8.34
N LEU A 71 -1.62 3.66 -7.89
CA LEU A 71 -2.66 2.91 -7.19
C LEU A 71 -3.37 1.93 -8.13
N ALA A 72 -3.61 2.34 -9.37
CA ALA A 72 -4.22 1.49 -10.39
C ALA A 72 -3.36 0.27 -10.69
N ASP A 73 -2.04 0.42 -10.75
CA ASP A 73 -1.10 -0.69 -10.95
C ASP A 73 -1.20 -1.71 -9.82
N VAL A 74 -1.22 -1.25 -8.58
CA VAL A 74 -1.36 -2.15 -7.41
C VAL A 74 -2.69 -2.89 -7.47
N ASN A 75 -3.80 -2.20 -7.76
CA ASN A 75 -5.12 -2.81 -7.93
C ASN A 75 -5.11 -3.90 -9.01
N SER A 76 -4.49 -3.61 -10.13
CA SER A 76 -4.41 -4.53 -11.27
C SER A 76 -3.66 -5.80 -10.90
N TYR A 77 -2.53 -5.68 -10.22
CA TYR A 77 -1.72 -6.85 -9.83
C TYR A 77 -2.37 -7.66 -8.71
N PHE A 78 -3.08 -7.04 -7.77
CA PHE A 78 -3.89 -7.77 -6.79
C PHE A 78 -4.97 -8.59 -7.47
N THR A 79 -5.70 -7.97 -8.40
CA THR A 79 -6.77 -8.63 -9.14
C THR A 79 -6.24 -9.81 -9.94
N GLU A 80 -5.12 -9.62 -10.62
CA GLU A 80 -4.47 -10.67 -11.41
C GLU A 80 -4.02 -11.83 -10.52
N MET A 81 -3.31 -11.54 -9.43
CA MET A 81 -2.84 -12.56 -8.50
C MET A 81 -4.01 -13.37 -7.93
N ASN A 82 -5.05 -12.70 -7.46
CA ASN A 82 -6.20 -13.36 -6.86
C ASN A 82 -7.01 -14.18 -7.88
N ALA A 83 -7.07 -13.71 -9.11
CA ALA A 83 -7.70 -14.47 -10.20
C ALA A 83 -6.98 -15.80 -10.43
N TYR A 84 -5.66 -15.79 -10.49
CA TYR A 84 -4.87 -17.01 -10.64
C TYR A 84 -4.98 -17.93 -9.41
N LEU A 85 -5.01 -17.35 -8.21
CA LEU A 85 -5.21 -18.13 -6.98
C LEU A 85 -6.57 -18.84 -6.99
N SER A 86 -7.62 -18.16 -7.46
CA SER A 86 -8.96 -18.76 -7.54
C SER A 86 -9.03 -19.91 -8.53
N LEU A 87 -8.17 -19.90 -9.54
CA LEU A 87 -8.07 -20.96 -10.56
C LEU A 87 -7.12 -22.09 -10.17
N GLY A 88 -6.44 -21.97 -9.03
CA GLY A 88 -5.45 -22.93 -8.61
C GLY A 88 -4.14 -22.89 -9.40
N ASN A 89 -3.91 -21.81 -10.17
CA ASN A 89 -2.71 -21.63 -10.96
C ASN A 89 -1.64 -20.91 -10.13
N SER A 90 -0.91 -21.69 -9.32
CA SER A 90 0.09 -21.13 -8.40
C SER A 90 1.30 -20.54 -9.08
N GLU A 91 1.69 -21.04 -10.26
CA GLU A 91 2.83 -20.49 -11.01
C GLU A 91 2.56 -19.05 -11.48
N GLU A 92 1.43 -18.85 -12.14
CA GLU A 92 1.04 -17.51 -12.61
C GLU A 92 0.71 -16.56 -11.44
N ALA A 93 0.14 -17.10 -10.36
CA ALA A 93 -0.10 -16.34 -9.15
C ALA A 93 1.21 -15.84 -8.53
N THR A 94 2.26 -16.65 -8.57
CA THR A 94 3.58 -16.28 -8.06
C THR A 94 4.22 -15.16 -8.90
N VAL A 95 4.05 -15.19 -10.21
CA VAL A 95 4.52 -14.13 -11.10
C VAL A 95 3.78 -12.83 -10.80
N ALA A 96 2.45 -12.90 -10.69
CA ALA A 96 1.62 -11.72 -10.36
C ALA A 96 1.97 -11.17 -8.97
N LYS A 97 2.21 -12.04 -7.99
CA LYS A 97 2.68 -11.67 -6.65
C LYS A 97 3.98 -10.87 -6.72
N SER A 98 4.93 -11.32 -7.54
CA SER A 98 6.21 -10.62 -7.71
C SER A 98 6.01 -9.22 -8.26
N ARG A 99 5.15 -9.05 -9.26
CA ARG A 99 4.80 -7.74 -9.81
C ARG A 99 4.11 -6.85 -8.79
N LEU A 100 3.24 -7.45 -7.98
CA LEU A 100 2.54 -6.74 -6.91
C LEU A 100 3.53 -6.23 -5.85
N ILE A 101 4.50 -7.05 -5.47
CA ILE A 101 5.56 -6.65 -4.52
C ILE A 101 6.35 -5.47 -5.07
N ASP A 102 6.71 -5.49 -6.34
CA ASP A 102 7.41 -4.38 -6.98
C ASP A 102 6.58 -3.10 -6.97
N ALA A 103 5.30 -3.20 -7.29
CA ALA A 103 4.39 -2.04 -7.30
C ALA A 103 4.19 -1.48 -5.89
N LEU A 104 4.04 -2.33 -4.88
CA LEU A 104 3.91 -1.90 -3.49
C LEU A 104 5.20 -1.28 -2.97
N THR A 105 6.36 -1.81 -3.36
CA THR A 105 7.66 -1.25 -3.01
C THR A 105 7.83 0.14 -3.61
N HIS A 106 7.41 0.33 -4.85
CA HIS A 106 7.41 1.63 -5.51
C HIS A 106 6.50 2.63 -4.77
N LEU A 107 5.30 2.19 -4.40
CA LEU A 107 4.34 2.99 -3.64
C LEU A 107 4.93 3.44 -2.29
N ARG A 108 5.62 2.54 -1.62
CA ARG A 108 6.31 2.82 -0.36
C ARG A 108 7.39 3.89 -0.52
N ARG A 109 8.17 3.80 -1.59
CA ARG A 109 9.21 4.80 -1.90
C ARG A 109 8.61 6.18 -2.12
N LEU A 110 7.50 6.25 -2.86
CA LEU A 110 6.81 7.52 -3.12
C LEU A 110 6.29 8.14 -1.83
N SER A 111 5.72 7.35 -0.93
CA SER A 111 5.25 7.83 0.37
C SER A 111 6.39 8.36 1.23
N GLY A 112 7.51 7.66 1.29
CA GLY A 112 8.71 8.09 2.03
C GLY A 112 9.36 9.31 1.40
N PHE A 113 9.40 9.38 0.08
CA PHE A 113 9.96 10.52 -0.64
C PHE A 113 9.17 11.80 -0.36
N ASN A 114 7.84 11.72 -0.36
CA ASN A 114 6.98 12.86 -0.05
C ASN A 114 7.24 13.39 1.36
N PHE A 115 7.46 12.50 2.32
CA PHE A 115 7.81 12.88 3.68
C PHE A 115 9.16 13.59 3.73
N ASN A 116 10.18 13.06 3.06
CA ASN A 116 11.52 13.64 3.01
C ASN A 116 11.54 14.99 2.29
N ALA A 117 10.72 15.17 1.26
CA ALA A 117 10.61 16.43 0.54
C ALA A 117 9.97 17.53 1.40
N PHE A 118 9.15 17.17 2.37
CA PHE A 118 8.50 18.11 3.29
C PHE A 118 9.43 18.55 4.43
N LEU A 119 10.38 17.71 4.79
CA LEU A 119 11.36 17.99 5.83
C LEU A 119 12.63 18.57 5.24
#